data_d4654eb49b1170416e3823153dd5de7b
#
_entry.id   d4654eb49b1170416e3823153dd5de7b
#
_cell.length_a   1.000
_cell.length_b   1.000
_cell.length_c   1.000
_cell.angle_alpha   90.00
_cell.angle_beta   90.00
_cell.angle_gamma   90.00
#
_symmetry.space_group_name_H-M   'P 1'
#
loop_
_entity.id
_entity.type
_entity.pdbx_description
1 polymer ?
#
loop_
_entity_poly.entity_id
_entity_poly.type
_entity_poly.pdbx_seq_one_letter_code
_entity_poly.pdbx_strand_id
1 'polypeptide(L)'
;MLHDMLAAVQGNAARYFRTKLFRMQNRAPIVSFTFDDVPDSAYTNGAAILEEFGVFGTFYIAAGTCNTKGAYWNVISPEQVRVLHDRGHEIGCHTFSHADLKKLSAAETEVECRKNHNLLRRICGDVQLTNFAYPHGHVSLRRKLQLQKRFDSCRGVIQGINVGTIDLGLLKVVELFSRSLTPEKLQRILQETCDHNGWLIFYTHDVTNRPSEVGCSPSLLRSTIETVQAMGLTCVPVRDALRLIGYPVA
;
A
#
# COMPACT_ATOMS: atom_id res chain seq x y z
N MET A 1 -3.26 25.73 16.87
CA MET A 1 -4.30 25.20 17.78
C MET A 1 -5.64 24.94 17.09
N LEU A 2 -6.40 25.95 16.61
CA LEU A 2 -7.71 25.69 15.98
C LEU A 2 -7.59 24.89 14.67
N HIS A 3 -6.59 25.17 13.85
CA HIS A 3 -6.30 24.48 12.61
C HIS A 3 -5.90 23.00 12.85
N ASP A 4 -5.11 22.75 13.88
CA ASP A 4 -4.66 21.40 14.26
C ASP A 4 -5.80 20.56 14.86
N MET A 5 -6.69 21.19 15.65
CA MET A 5 -7.91 20.55 16.13
C MET A 5 -8.86 20.18 15.00
N LEU A 6 -9.06 21.07 14.01
CA LEU A 6 -9.88 20.79 12.84
C LEU A 6 -9.28 19.68 11.98
N ALA A 7 -7.96 19.64 11.81
CA ALA A 7 -7.26 18.59 11.09
C ALA A 7 -7.35 17.23 11.79
N ALA A 8 -7.27 17.21 13.14
CA ALA A 8 -7.44 15.99 13.93
C ALA A 8 -8.89 15.47 13.88
N VAL A 9 -9.88 16.35 13.97
CA VAL A 9 -11.31 16.00 13.84
C VAL A 9 -11.61 15.46 12.44
N GLN A 10 -11.08 16.05 11.38
CA GLN A 10 -11.27 15.58 10.01
C GLN A 10 -10.56 14.24 9.75
N GLY A 11 -9.38 14.01 10.33
CA GLY A 11 -8.67 12.73 10.25
C GLY A 11 -9.43 11.61 10.95
N ASN A 12 -9.99 11.87 12.13
CA ASN A 12 -10.86 10.94 12.84
C ASN A 12 -12.15 10.68 12.06
N ALA A 13 -12.80 11.73 11.52
CA ALA A 13 -13.99 11.58 10.69
C ALA A 13 -13.74 10.67 9.47
N ALA A 14 -12.61 10.80 8.77
CA ALA A 14 -12.29 9.94 7.64
C ALA A 14 -12.21 8.45 7.98
N ARG A 15 -11.83 8.12 9.22
CA ARG A 15 -11.76 6.73 9.72
C ARG A 15 -13.13 6.15 10.04
N TYR A 16 -14.05 6.96 10.55
CA TYR A 16 -15.40 6.52 10.96
C TYR A 16 -16.41 6.54 9.80
N PHE A 17 -16.31 7.52 8.90
CA PHE A 17 -17.21 7.60 7.76
C PHE A 17 -16.74 6.67 6.63
N ARG A 18 -17.40 5.53 6.51
CA ARG A 18 -17.18 4.57 5.42
C ARG A 18 -17.91 5.09 4.18
N THR A 19 -17.18 5.25 3.07
CA THR A 19 -17.67 6.04 1.93
C THR A 19 -17.70 5.29 0.59
N LYS A 20 -16.86 4.26 0.43
CA LYS A 20 -16.84 3.39 -0.76
C LYS A 20 -17.00 1.94 -0.32
N LEU A 21 -18.22 1.61 0.13
CA LEU A 21 -18.53 0.30 0.67
C LEU A 21 -18.56 -0.76 -0.44
N PHE A 22 -17.89 -1.88 -0.18
CA PHE A 22 -17.91 -3.05 -1.04
C PHE A 22 -17.98 -4.33 -0.20
N ARG A 23 -18.88 -5.26 -0.57
CA ARG A 23 -18.98 -6.57 0.07
C ARG A 23 -18.08 -7.56 -0.65
N MET A 24 -17.07 -8.04 0.05
CA MET A 24 -16.13 -9.02 -0.46
C MET A 24 -16.85 -10.34 -0.81
N GLN A 25 -16.43 -10.98 -1.91
CA GLN A 25 -17.01 -12.23 -2.43
C GLN A 25 -15.96 -13.34 -2.53
N ASN A 26 -14.77 -13.14 -2.01
CA ASN A 26 -13.68 -14.13 -2.02
C ASN A 26 -14.06 -15.37 -1.19
N ARG A 27 -13.65 -16.53 -1.69
CA ARG A 27 -13.89 -17.84 -1.06
C ARG A 27 -12.69 -18.35 -0.25
N ALA A 28 -11.57 -17.65 -0.33
CA ALA A 28 -10.32 -17.97 0.35
C ALA A 28 -9.67 -16.70 0.89
N PRO A 29 -8.86 -16.79 1.95
CA PRO A 29 -8.14 -15.65 2.49
C PRO A 29 -7.09 -15.15 1.51
N ILE A 30 -6.88 -13.81 1.49
CA ILE A 30 -5.99 -13.11 0.57
C ILE A 30 -4.95 -12.33 1.37
N VAL A 31 -3.70 -12.32 0.90
CA VAL A 31 -2.61 -11.50 1.43
C VAL A 31 -2.02 -10.64 0.30
N SER A 32 -1.79 -9.37 0.58
CA SER A 32 -1.05 -8.48 -0.31
C SER A 32 0.14 -7.86 0.43
N PHE A 33 1.32 -7.86 -0.21
CA PHE A 33 2.52 -7.18 0.29
C PHE A 33 2.64 -5.83 -0.43
N THR A 34 2.75 -4.74 0.35
CA THR A 34 2.81 -3.39 -0.21
C THR A 34 4.00 -2.61 0.36
N PHE A 35 4.60 -1.77 -0.49
CA PHE A 35 5.77 -0.95 -0.17
C PHE A 35 5.46 0.52 -0.45
N ASP A 36 5.73 1.39 0.54
CA ASP A 36 5.54 2.83 0.43
C ASP A 36 6.86 3.55 0.24
N ASP A 37 6.84 4.77 -0.33
CA ASP A 37 8.00 5.62 -0.63
C ASP A 37 9.05 4.94 -1.53
N VAL A 38 9.01 3.66 -1.59
CA VAL A 38 9.85 2.72 -2.32
C VAL A 38 11.34 3.08 -2.24
N PRO A 39 11.97 2.86 -1.05
CA PRO A 39 13.42 2.85 -0.95
C PRO A 39 14.06 1.91 -1.97
N ASP A 40 15.29 2.20 -2.40
CA ASP A 40 16.04 1.32 -3.30
C ASP A 40 16.16 -0.12 -2.77
N SER A 41 16.18 -0.30 -1.44
CA SER A 41 16.17 -1.61 -0.79
C SER A 41 14.84 -2.36 -0.89
N ALA A 42 13.73 -1.66 -1.08
CA ALA A 42 12.44 -2.30 -1.39
C ALA A 42 12.47 -2.98 -2.77
N TYR A 43 13.21 -2.40 -3.72
CA TYR A 43 13.48 -3.02 -5.01
C TYR A 43 14.54 -4.12 -4.90
N THR A 44 15.74 -3.82 -4.37
CA THR A 44 16.88 -4.73 -4.42
C THR A 44 16.71 -5.98 -3.54
N ASN A 45 16.02 -5.84 -2.41
CA ASN A 45 15.76 -6.93 -1.48
C ASN A 45 14.29 -7.32 -1.44
N GLY A 46 13.38 -6.35 -1.30
CA GLY A 46 11.95 -6.61 -1.13
C GLY A 46 11.33 -7.32 -2.33
N ALA A 47 11.47 -6.75 -3.53
CA ALA A 47 10.97 -7.37 -4.76
C ALA A 47 11.66 -8.71 -5.06
N ALA A 48 12.99 -8.77 -4.92
CA ALA A 48 13.75 -10.00 -5.16
C ALA A 48 13.28 -11.14 -4.24
N ILE A 49 13.05 -10.87 -2.94
CA ILE A 49 12.53 -11.87 -2.02
C ILE A 49 11.11 -12.31 -2.42
N LEU A 50 10.21 -11.40 -2.76
CA LEU A 50 8.88 -11.76 -3.24
C LEU A 50 8.96 -12.69 -4.46
N GLU A 51 9.79 -12.33 -5.44
CA GLU A 51 9.99 -13.09 -6.70
C GLU A 51 10.53 -14.51 -6.44
N GLU A 52 11.43 -14.70 -5.47
CA GLU A 52 11.94 -16.03 -5.07
C GLU A 52 10.82 -16.98 -4.63
N PHE A 53 9.73 -16.44 -4.07
CA PHE A 53 8.54 -17.19 -3.66
C PHE A 53 7.42 -17.19 -4.70
N GLY A 54 7.66 -16.64 -5.90
CA GLY A 54 6.65 -16.50 -6.94
C GLY A 54 5.52 -15.51 -6.57
N VAL A 55 5.79 -14.56 -5.68
CA VAL A 55 4.85 -13.56 -5.18
C VAL A 55 5.11 -12.22 -5.84
N PHE A 56 4.05 -11.49 -6.20
CA PHE A 56 4.14 -10.12 -6.67
C PHE A 56 3.54 -9.15 -5.65
N GLY A 57 4.17 -7.99 -5.48
CA GLY A 57 3.74 -6.95 -4.54
C GLY A 57 3.19 -5.72 -5.24
N THR A 58 2.71 -4.76 -4.43
CA THR A 58 2.28 -3.43 -4.86
C THR A 58 3.26 -2.38 -4.34
N PHE A 59 3.81 -1.56 -5.22
CA PHE A 59 4.77 -0.51 -4.90
C PHE A 59 4.12 0.85 -5.13
N TYR A 60 3.86 1.59 -4.05
CA TYR A 60 3.24 2.92 -4.09
C TYR A 60 4.32 3.99 -4.25
N ILE A 61 4.37 4.59 -5.43
CA ILE A 61 5.47 5.44 -5.87
C ILE A 61 5.05 6.90 -5.96
N ALA A 62 5.83 7.76 -5.29
CA ALA A 62 5.82 9.21 -5.47
C ALA A 62 6.90 9.57 -6.51
N ALA A 63 6.54 9.57 -7.80
CA ALA A 63 7.52 9.59 -8.88
C ALA A 63 8.41 10.86 -8.93
N GLY A 64 7.96 11.97 -8.35
CA GLY A 64 8.76 13.18 -8.22
C GLY A 64 9.92 13.07 -7.23
N THR A 65 9.93 12.03 -6.39
CA THR A 65 11.01 11.74 -5.43
C THR A 65 12.02 10.72 -5.93
N CYS A 66 11.80 10.11 -7.09
CA CYS A 66 12.74 9.14 -7.66
C CYS A 66 14.15 9.73 -7.78
N ASN A 67 15.19 8.90 -7.54
CA ASN A 67 16.59 9.29 -7.51
C ASN A 67 16.95 10.33 -6.43
N THR A 68 16.09 10.63 -5.48
CA THR A 68 16.44 11.51 -4.37
C THR A 68 17.00 10.75 -3.19
N LYS A 69 17.84 11.45 -2.41
CA LYS A 69 18.34 10.94 -1.13
C LYS A 69 17.47 11.51 -0.02
N GLY A 70 16.70 10.65 0.62
CA GLY A 70 15.92 10.99 1.81
C GLY A 70 16.78 10.98 3.09
N ALA A 71 16.15 11.26 4.22
CA ALA A 71 16.82 11.23 5.53
C ALA A 71 17.20 9.78 5.95
N TYR A 72 16.44 8.79 5.51
CA TYR A 72 16.57 7.40 5.94
C TYR A 72 17.09 6.48 4.84
N TRP A 73 16.80 6.76 3.57
CA TRP A 73 17.12 5.92 2.42
C TRP A 73 17.25 6.71 1.12
N ASN A 74 17.85 6.09 0.12
CA ASN A 74 17.74 6.55 -1.26
C ASN A 74 16.43 6.02 -1.85
N VAL A 75 15.74 6.85 -2.61
CA VAL A 75 14.49 6.46 -3.30
C VAL A 75 14.85 5.79 -4.63
N ILE A 76 14.07 4.76 -4.99
CA ILE A 76 14.18 3.99 -6.23
C ILE A 76 14.39 4.89 -7.47
N SER A 77 15.15 4.41 -8.45
CA SER A 77 15.32 5.11 -9.73
C SER A 77 14.15 4.86 -10.69
N PRO A 78 13.92 5.73 -11.69
CA PRO A 78 12.92 5.50 -12.73
C PRO A 78 13.13 4.17 -13.48
N GLU A 79 14.38 3.79 -13.73
CA GLU A 79 14.73 2.52 -14.40
C GLU A 79 14.31 1.32 -13.55
N GLN A 80 14.54 1.38 -12.24
CA GLN A 80 14.12 0.33 -11.31
C GLN A 80 12.58 0.24 -11.20
N VAL A 81 11.87 1.40 -11.24
CA VAL A 81 10.39 1.42 -11.31
C VAL A 81 9.90 0.68 -12.55
N ARG A 82 10.52 0.95 -13.70
CA ARG A 82 10.19 0.23 -14.94
C ARG A 82 10.42 -1.27 -14.79
N VAL A 83 11.54 -1.67 -14.23
CA VAL A 83 11.86 -3.10 -14.01
C VAL A 83 10.84 -3.77 -13.10
N LEU A 84 10.39 -3.12 -12.02
CA LEU A 84 9.31 -3.64 -11.16
C LEU A 84 8.02 -3.88 -11.98
N HIS A 85 7.63 -2.91 -12.79
CA HIS A 85 6.45 -3.02 -13.66
C HIS A 85 6.59 -4.17 -14.66
N ASP A 86 7.72 -4.24 -15.38
CA ASP A 86 7.98 -5.23 -16.43
C ASP A 86 8.04 -6.66 -15.86
N ARG A 87 8.41 -6.81 -14.57
CA ARG A 87 8.41 -8.10 -13.86
C ARG A 87 7.04 -8.49 -13.29
N GLY A 88 6.00 -7.65 -13.45
CA GLY A 88 4.63 -7.97 -13.08
C GLY A 88 4.18 -7.43 -11.71
N HIS A 89 5.04 -6.73 -10.97
CA HIS A 89 4.62 -6.03 -9.76
C HIS A 89 3.64 -4.90 -10.11
N GLU A 90 2.74 -4.60 -9.18
CA GLU A 90 1.85 -3.48 -9.33
C GLU A 90 2.52 -2.17 -8.92
N ILE A 91 2.38 -1.15 -9.76
CA ILE A 91 2.75 0.21 -9.45
C ILE A 91 1.49 0.97 -9.02
N GLY A 92 1.47 1.45 -7.77
CA GLY A 92 0.40 2.25 -7.20
C GLY A 92 0.78 3.73 -7.09
N CYS A 93 -0.23 4.59 -6.90
CA CYS A 93 -0.04 6.03 -6.77
C CYS A 93 0.23 6.44 -5.31
N HIS A 94 1.28 7.27 -5.09
CA HIS A 94 1.61 7.84 -3.78
C HIS A 94 1.75 9.37 -3.82
N THR A 95 0.95 10.06 -4.65
CA THR A 95 1.13 11.45 -5.10
C THR A 95 2.43 11.64 -5.90
N PHE A 96 2.69 12.85 -6.39
CA PHE A 96 3.92 13.13 -7.14
C PHE A 96 5.11 13.44 -6.21
N SER A 97 4.87 14.31 -5.22
CA SER A 97 5.92 14.84 -4.34
C SER A 97 5.85 14.28 -2.91
N HIS A 98 5.13 13.16 -2.68
CA HIS A 98 4.82 12.62 -1.34
C HIS A 98 4.13 13.67 -0.45
N ALA A 99 3.20 14.45 -1.03
CA ALA A 99 2.58 15.58 -0.39
C ALA A 99 1.59 15.20 0.73
N ASP A 100 1.60 15.96 1.83
CA ASP A 100 0.59 15.84 2.88
C ASP A 100 -0.77 16.36 2.38
N LEU A 101 -1.67 15.44 2.08
CA LEU A 101 -2.99 15.74 1.51
C LEU A 101 -3.91 16.56 2.44
N LYS A 102 -3.62 16.64 3.74
CA LYS A 102 -4.35 17.52 4.66
C LYS A 102 -4.10 18.99 4.38
N LYS A 103 -2.94 19.29 3.78
CA LYS A 103 -2.50 20.66 3.47
C LYS A 103 -2.90 21.11 2.07
N LEU A 104 -3.34 20.18 1.20
CA LEU A 104 -3.66 20.46 -0.19
C LEU A 104 -5.14 20.76 -0.40
N SER A 105 -5.46 21.65 -1.32
CA SER A 105 -6.77 21.82 -1.92
C SER A 105 -7.15 20.63 -2.82
N ALA A 106 -8.41 20.59 -3.30
CA ALA A 106 -8.83 19.57 -4.27
C ALA A 106 -8.09 19.68 -5.60
N ALA A 107 -7.86 20.89 -6.08
CA ALA A 107 -7.13 21.15 -7.32
C ALA A 107 -5.66 20.73 -7.23
N GLU A 108 -4.98 21.08 -6.12
CA GLU A 108 -3.59 20.68 -5.90
C GLU A 108 -3.46 19.15 -5.78
N THR A 109 -4.37 18.49 -5.06
CA THR A 109 -4.41 17.02 -5.00
C THR A 109 -4.55 16.39 -6.37
N GLU A 110 -5.42 16.94 -7.24
CA GLU A 110 -5.57 16.45 -8.61
C GLU A 110 -4.30 16.68 -9.45
N VAL A 111 -3.64 17.82 -9.28
CA VAL A 111 -2.34 18.11 -9.91
C VAL A 111 -1.28 17.11 -9.48
N GLU A 112 -1.18 16.79 -8.19
CA GLU A 112 -0.26 15.80 -7.65
C GLU A 112 -0.51 14.40 -8.27
N CYS A 113 -1.74 13.92 -8.28
CA CYS A 113 -2.09 12.62 -8.85
C CYS A 113 -1.83 12.59 -10.37
N ARG A 114 -2.16 13.65 -11.10
CA ARG A 114 -1.96 13.74 -12.55
C ARG A 114 -0.47 13.80 -12.92
N LYS A 115 0.34 14.59 -12.20
CA LYS A 115 1.79 14.64 -12.42
C LYS A 115 2.42 13.28 -12.19
N ASN A 116 2.03 12.58 -11.11
CA ASN A 116 2.50 11.24 -10.80
C ASN A 116 2.18 10.25 -11.92
N HIS A 117 0.91 10.21 -12.32
CA HIS A 117 0.45 9.35 -13.41
C HIS A 117 1.21 9.61 -14.72
N ASN A 118 1.34 10.88 -15.11
CA ASN A 118 2.02 11.26 -16.34
C ASN A 118 3.50 10.86 -16.35
N LEU A 119 4.20 11.00 -15.22
CA LEU A 119 5.60 10.60 -15.14
C LEU A 119 5.74 9.07 -15.14
N LEU A 120 4.94 8.35 -14.37
CA LEU A 120 4.96 6.89 -14.33
C LEU A 120 4.59 6.27 -15.69
N ARG A 121 3.65 6.87 -16.42
CA ARG A 121 3.37 6.46 -17.81
C ARG A 121 4.55 6.66 -18.77
N ARG A 122 5.35 7.72 -18.59
CA ARG A 122 6.58 7.89 -19.39
C ARG A 122 7.63 6.85 -19.04
N ILE A 123 7.69 6.44 -17.77
CA ILE A 123 8.64 5.44 -17.29
C ILE A 123 8.23 4.03 -17.73
N CYS A 124 6.98 3.64 -17.51
CA CYS A 124 6.49 2.27 -17.66
C CYS A 124 5.63 2.03 -18.92
N GLY A 125 5.28 3.09 -19.67
CA GLY A 125 4.45 2.95 -20.88
C GLY A 125 2.96 2.82 -20.55
N ASP A 126 2.48 1.61 -20.39
CA ASP A 126 1.06 1.25 -20.25
C ASP A 126 0.57 1.10 -18.79
N VAL A 127 1.33 1.60 -17.81
CA VAL A 127 0.97 1.49 -16.39
C VAL A 127 -0.41 2.05 -16.10
N GLN A 128 -1.22 1.26 -15.39
CA GLN A 128 -2.53 1.65 -14.88
C GLN A 128 -2.44 1.91 -13.38
N LEU A 129 -2.57 3.17 -12.96
CA LEU A 129 -2.57 3.56 -11.55
C LEU A 129 -4.00 3.52 -11.01
N THR A 130 -4.47 2.33 -10.64
CA THR A 130 -5.83 2.12 -10.15
C THR A 130 -5.92 2.14 -8.62
N ASN A 131 -4.79 2.01 -7.93
CA ASN A 131 -4.73 1.97 -6.47
C ASN A 131 -3.85 3.10 -5.90
N PHE A 132 -4.26 3.59 -4.73
CA PHE A 132 -3.65 4.74 -4.07
C PHE A 132 -3.28 4.43 -2.61
N ALA A 133 -2.11 4.88 -2.16
CA ALA A 133 -1.77 4.94 -0.74
C ALA A 133 -1.67 6.41 -0.28
N TYR A 134 -2.24 6.71 0.90
CA TYR A 134 -2.20 8.06 1.46
C TYR A 134 -0.81 8.36 2.02
N PRO A 135 -0.06 9.37 1.50
CA PRO A 135 1.21 9.80 2.07
C PRO A 135 1.08 10.09 3.57
N HIS A 136 2.07 9.66 4.37
CA HIS A 136 2.08 9.76 5.84
C HIS A 136 0.89 9.06 6.54
N GLY A 137 0.06 8.31 5.82
CA GLY A 137 -1.22 7.83 6.33
C GLY A 137 -2.22 8.95 6.63
N HIS A 138 -1.95 10.18 6.19
CA HIS A 138 -2.78 11.35 6.45
C HIS A 138 -3.98 11.39 5.52
N VAL A 139 -5.16 11.19 6.07
CA VAL A 139 -6.42 11.23 5.34
C VAL A 139 -7.38 12.25 5.96
N SER A 140 -8.07 13.02 5.13
CA SER A 140 -9.23 13.80 5.52
C SER A 140 -10.46 13.31 4.78
N LEU A 141 -11.66 13.49 5.34
CA LEU A 141 -12.90 13.04 4.70
C LEU A 141 -13.06 13.64 3.29
N ARG A 142 -12.71 14.92 3.10
CA ARG A 142 -12.79 15.60 1.80
C ARG A 142 -11.87 14.94 0.76
N ARG A 143 -10.62 14.59 1.14
CA ARG A 143 -9.67 13.93 0.22
C ARG A 143 -10.06 12.50 -0.05
N LYS A 144 -10.59 11.80 0.96
CA LYS A 144 -11.14 10.45 0.81
C LYS A 144 -12.27 10.43 -0.24
N LEU A 145 -13.27 11.32 -0.10
CA LEU A 145 -14.37 11.46 -1.04
C LEU A 145 -13.91 11.84 -2.48
N GLN A 146 -12.83 12.59 -2.61
CA GLN A 146 -12.25 12.93 -3.90
C GLN A 146 -11.54 11.72 -4.53
N LEU A 147 -10.58 11.12 -3.82
CA LEU A 147 -9.68 10.10 -4.35
C LEU A 147 -10.38 8.78 -4.65
N GLN A 148 -11.40 8.41 -3.87
CA GLN A 148 -12.21 7.22 -4.15
C GLN A 148 -12.98 7.25 -5.48
N LYS A 149 -13.14 8.43 -6.09
CA LYS A 149 -13.73 8.57 -7.43
C LYS A 149 -12.71 8.33 -8.54
N ARG A 150 -11.44 8.48 -8.23
CA ARG A 150 -10.32 8.36 -9.16
C ARG A 150 -9.69 6.97 -9.13
N PHE A 151 -9.62 6.37 -7.95
CA PHE A 151 -8.95 5.08 -7.73
C PHE A 151 -9.93 4.00 -7.33
N ASP A 152 -9.66 2.77 -7.73
CA ASP A 152 -10.45 1.59 -7.36
C ASP A 152 -10.36 1.35 -5.85
N SER A 153 -9.16 1.46 -5.28
CA SER A 153 -8.95 1.45 -3.84
C SER A 153 -7.96 2.51 -3.36
N CYS A 154 -8.16 2.94 -2.11
CA CYS A 154 -7.24 3.80 -1.40
C CYS A 154 -6.88 3.13 -0.07
N ARG A 155 -5.60 3.10 0.28
CA ARG A 155 -5.08 2.48 1.49
C ARG A 155 -4.48 3.54 2.44
N GLY A 156 -4.87 3.47 3.70
CA GLY A 156 -4.25 4.25 4.79
C GLY A 156 -3.28 3.40 5.60
N VAL A 157 -3.16 3.77 6.91
CA VAL A 157 -2.36 3.06 7.91
C VAL A 157 -3.22 2.59 9.10
N ILE A 158 -4.54 2.43 8.89
CA ILE A 158 -5.42 1.90 9.93
C ILE A 158 -5.15 0.42 10.09
N GLN A 159 -4.79 0.00 11.31
CA GLN A 159 -4.48 -1.39 11.60
C GLN A 159 -5.70 -2.30 11.52
N GLY A 160 -5.54 -3.48 10.95
CA GLY A 160 -6.53 -4.55 10.93
C GLY A 160 -6.64 -5.27 9.60
N ILE A 161 -7.56 -6.24 9.56
CA ILE A 161 -7.87 -7.07 8.39
C ILE A 161 -9.13 -6.51 7.72
N ASN A 162 -9.19 -6.60 6.40
CA ASN A 162 -10.38 -6.27 5.63
C ASN A 162 -11.29 -7.50 5.55
N VAL A 163 -12.51 -7.41 6.11
CA VAL A 163 -13.43 -8.55 6.25
C VAL A 163 -14.85 -8.13 5.90
N GLY A 164 -15.57 -8.98 5.18
CA GLY A 164 -16.98 -8.82 4.88
C GLY A 164 -17.28 -7.59 4.04
N THR A 165 -17.93 -6.57 4.59
CA THR A 165 -18.13 -5.28 3.91
C THR A 165 -17.00 -4.34 4.28
N ILE A 166 -16.17 -3.96 3.31
CA ILE A 166 -14.97 -3.12 3.46
C ILE A 166 -15.20 -1.72 2.91
N ASP A 167 -14.32 -0.78 3.24
CA ASP A 167 -14.31 0.55 2.66
C ASP A 167 -13.12 0.70 1.70
N LEU A 168 -13.36 0.57 0.41
CA LEU A 168 -12.35 0.74 -0.63
C LEU A 168 -11.74 2.16 -0.67
N GLY A 169 -12.40 3.15 -0.05
CA GLY A 169 -11.83 4.49 0.10
C GLY A 169 -10.78 4.60 1.21
N LEU A 170 -10.68 3.58 2.09
CA LEU A 170 -9.71 3.54 3.18
C LEU A 170 -9.52 2.10 3.69
N LEU A 171 -8.77 1.30 2.94
CA LEU A 171 -8.41 -0.06 3.30
C LEU A 171 -7.53 -0.10 4.55
N LYS A 172 -7.75 -1.11 5.39
CA LYS A 172 -6.94 -1.43 6.56
C LYS A 172 -5.68 -2.17 6.16
N VAL A 173 -4.66 -2.06 6.99
CA VAL A 173 -3.35 -2.69 6.78
C VAL A 173 -2.78 -3.26 8.08
N VAL A 174 -1.70 -4.02 7.97
CA VAL A 174 -0.86 -4.44 9.08
C VAL A 174 0.59 -4.06 8.79
N GLU A 175 1.25 -3.50 9.81
CA GLU A 175 2.68 -3.16 9.74
C GLU A 175 3.54 -4.41 9.60
N LEU A 176 4.31 -4.49 8.52
CA LEU A 176 5.39 -5.45 8.37
C LEU A 176 6.70 -4.74 8.79
N PHE A 177 6.82 -4.42 10.07
CA PHE A 177 7.95 -3.69 10.64
C PHE A 177 8.69 -4.57 11.63
N SER A 178 10.03 -4.61 11.54
CA SER A 178 10.85 -5.42 12.44
C SER A 178 10.69 -5.06 13.92
N ARG A 179 10.31 -3.80 14.21
CA ARG A 179 10.09 -3.33 15.60
C ARG A 179 8.76 -3.81 16.21
N SER A 180 7.78 -4.23 15.43
CA SER A 180 6.40 -4.41 15.91
C SER A 180 5.74 -5.73 15.52
N LEU A 181 6.26 -6.45 14.54
CA LEU A 181 5.70 -7.74 14.10
C LEU A 181 6.51 -8.89 14.68
N THR A 182 5.97 -9.53 15.73
CA THR A 182 6.55 -10.74 16.30
C THR A 182 5.96 -12.00 15.63
N PRO A 183 6.61 -13.18 15.72
CA PRO A 183 6.07 -14.43 15.18
C PRO A 183 4.67 -14.78 15.73
N GLU A 184 4.43 -14.56 17.02
CA GLU A 184 3.14 -14.82 17.67
C GLU A 184 2.05 -13.88 17.16
N LYS A 185 2.40 -12.60 16.96
CA LYS A 185 1.47 -11.61 16.38
C LYS A 185 1.15 -11.95 14.93
N LEU A 186 2.17 -12.36 14.15
CA LEU A 186 1.99 -12.82 12.77
C LEU A 186 1.03 -14.01 12.72
N GLN A 187 1.30 -15.06 13.49
CA GLN A 187 0.48 -16.27 13.52
C GLN A 187 -0.98 -15.95 13.86
N ARG A 188 -1.22 -15.11 14.87
CA ARG A 188 -2.57 -14.68 15.27
C ARG A 188 -3.30 -13.93 14.14
N ILE A 189 -2.63 -12.99 13.48
CA ILE A 189 -3.22 -12.20 12.40
C ILE A 189 -3.54 -13.09 11.18
N LEU A 190 -2.66 -14.03 10.85
CA LEU A 190 -2.91 -14.97 9.75
C LEU A 190 -4.06 -15.91 10.07
N GLN A 191 -4.15 -16.41 11.31
CA GLN A 191 -5.27 -17.25 11.74
C GLN A 191 -6.60 -16.49 11.65
N GLU A 192 -6.64 -15.24 12.16
CA GLU A 192 -7.83 -14.37 12.05
C GLU A 192 -8.20 -14.09 10.57
N THR A 193 -7.21 -13.96 9.69
CA THR A 193 -7.41 -13.79 8.24
C THR A 193 -8.06 -15.05 7.65
N CYS A 194 -7.61 -16.23 8.03
CA CYS A 194 -8.20 -17.52 7.61
C CYS A 194 -9.63 -17.68 8.10
N ASP A 195 -9.86 -17.47 9.38
CA ASP A 195 -11.16 -17.69 10.05
C ASP A 195 -12.29 -16.85 9.43
N HIS A 196 -11.95 -15.69 8.86
CA HIS A 196 -12.93 -14.76 8.28
C HIS A 196 -12.88 -14.64 6.76
N ASN A 197 -12.09 -15.48 6.04
CA ASN A 197 -11.81 -15.27 4.62
C ASN A 197 -11.42 -13.81 4.34
N GLY A 198 -10.56 -13.24 5.18
CA GLY A 198 -10.17 -11.85 5.15
C GLY A 198 -9.19 -11.52 4.02
N TRP A 199 -9.03 -10.24 3.76
CA TRP A 199 -7.94 -9.70 2.95
C TRP A 199 -6.99 -8.92 3.85
N LEU A 200 -5.82 -9.48 4.08
CA LEU A 200 -4.72 -8.91 4.84
C LEU A 200 -3.79 -8.15 3.89
N ILE A 201 -3.51 -6.89 4.20
CA ILE A 201 -2.57 -6.06 3.45
C ILE A 201 -1.42 -5.73 4.39
N PHE A 202 -0.24 -6.27 4.13
CA PHE A 202 0.99 -5.83 4.78
C PHE A 202 1.53 -4.58 4.12
N TYR A 203 2.07 -3.63 4.92
CA TYR A 203 2.83 -2.52 4.38
C TYR A 203 4.16 -2.34 5.12
N THR A 204 5.18 -1.97 4.36
CA THR A 204 6.53 -1.66 4.83
C THR A 204 7.18 -0.62 3.92
N HIS A 205 8.41 -0.21 4.24
CA HIS A 205 9.19 0.70 3.41
C HIS A 205 10.50 0.04 3.01
N ASP A 206 11.57 0.24 3.76
CA ASP A 206 12.89 -0.33 3.48
C ASP A 206 13.00 -1.81 3.92
N VAL A 207 13.76 -2.59 3.16
CA VAL A 207 14.06 -4.00 3.45
C VAL A 207 15.56 -4.17 3.57
N THR A 208 16.07 -4.07 4.80
CA THR A 208 17.51 -4.10 5.08
C THR A 208 17.83 -4.84 6.39
N ASN A 209 19.09 -5.22 6.60
CA ASN A 209 19.52 -5.86 7.86
C ASN A 209 19.46 -4.90 9.08
N ARG A 210 19.41 -3.59 8.83
CA ARG A 210 19.22 -2.54 9.85
C ARG A 210 18.09 -1.62 9.36
N PRO A 211 16.85 -2.11 9.40
CA PRO A 211 15.73 -1.34 8.88
C PRO A 211 15.43 -0.11 9.72
N SER A 212 14.82 0.88 9.07
CA SER A 212 14.25 2.01 9.78
C SER A 212 13.09 1.57 10.70
N GLU A 213 12.53 2.52 11.45
CA GLU A 213 11.37 2.22 12.31
C GLU A 213 10.14 1.72 11.52
N VAL A 214 10.06 2.01 10.23
CA VAL A 214 8.94 1.63 9.34
C VAL A 214 9.34 0.58 8.31
N GLY A 215 10.52 -0.01 8.46
CA GLY A 215 11.06 -1.05 7.60
C GLY A 215 11.07 -2.43 8.21
N CYS A 216 11.47 -3.40 7.42
CA CYS A 216 11.64 -4.78 7.87
C CYS A 216 12.99 -5.38 7.44
N SER A 217 13.43 -6.42 8.19
CA SER A 217 14.59 -7.20 7.77
C SER A 217 14.24 -8.16 6.64
N PRO A 218 15.21 -8.54 5.78
CA PRO A 218 15.03 -9.58 4.78
C PRO A 218 14.54 -10.91 5.39
N SER A 219 15.03 -11.26 6.57
CA SER A 219 14.62 -12.49 7.28
C SER A 219 13.16 -12.42 7.72
N LEU A 220 12.68 -11.28 8.23
CA LEU A 220 11.27 -11.12 8.60
C LEU A 220 10.35 -11.20 7.39
N LEU A 221 10.72 -10.58 6.26
CA LEU A 221 9.93 -10.66 5.04
C LEU A 221 9.84 -12.11 4.55
N ARG A 222 10.98 -12.84 4.48
CA ARG A 222 11.01 -14.26 4.08
C ARG A 222 10.13 -15.12 4.98
N SER A 223 10.34 -15.08 6.29
CA SER A 223 9.57 -15.90 7.23
C SER A 223 8.08 -15.58 7.20
N THR A 224 7.71 -14.32 6.93
CA THR A 224 6.31 -13.93 6.75
C THR A 224 5.71 -14.58 5.51
N ILE A 225 6.40 -14.54 4.36
CA ILE A 225 5.93 -15.16 3.10
C ILE A 225 5.83 -16.68 3.27
N GLU A 226 6.86 -17.31 3.84
CA GLU A 226 6.88 -18.76 4.12
C GLU A 226 5.67 -19.18 4.97
N THR A 227 5.41 -18.43 6.05
CA THR A 227 4.26 -18.73 6.94
C THR A 227 2.92 -18.57 6.21
N VAL A 228 2.78 -17.48 5.41
CA VAL A 228 1.58 -17.22 4.61
C VAL A 228 1.33 -18.36 3.62
N GLN A 229 2.37 -18.81 2.89
CA GLN A 229 2.27 -19.89 1.91
C GLN A 229 2.02 -21.25 2.59
N ALA A 230 2.68 -21.53 3.72
CA ALA A 230 2.47 -22.77 4.49
C ALA A 230 1.03 -22.90 5.00
N MET A 231 0.36 -21.80 5.29
CA MET A 231 -1.05 -21.75 5.67
C MET A 231 -2.03 -21.76 4.48
N GLY A 232 -1.53 -21.79 3.23
CA GLY A 232 -2.34 -21.85 2.02
C GLY A 232 -3.06 -20.54 1.65
N LEU A 233 -2.60 -19.39 2.15
CA LEU A 233 -3.20 -18.10 1.79
C LEU A 233 -2.75 -17.65 0.40
N THR A 234 -3.66 -17.02 -0.35
CA THR A 234 -3.38 -16.52 -1.70
C THR A 234 -2.62 -15.21 -1.64
N CYS A 235 -1.38 -15.16 -2.16
CA CYS A 235 -0.54 -13.96 -2.22
C CYS A 235 -0.68 -13.28 -3.58
N VAL A 236 -1.21 -12.06 -3.62
CA VAL A 236 -1.39 -11.28 -4.86
C VAL A 236 -1.24 -9.78 -4.62
N PRO A 237 -0.87 -8.99 -5.66
CA PRO A 237 -0.92 -7.52 -5.57
C PRO A 237 -2.36 -7.01 -5.31
N VAL A 238 -2.48 -5.77 -4.88
CA VAL A 238 -3.77 -5.14 -4.54
C VAL A 238 -4.74 -5.15 -5.72
N ARG A 239 -4.28 -4.90 -6.95
CA ARG A 239 -5.12 -4.95 -8.17
C ARG A 239 -5.76 -6.33 -8.38
N ASP A 240 -5.01 -7.39 -8.11
CA ASP A 240 -5.51 -8.76 -8.32
C ASP A 240 -6.37 -9.22 -7.14
N ALA A 241 -6.06 -8.75 -5.92
CA ALA A 241 -6.93 -8.94 -4.76
C ALA A 241 -8.31 -8.30 -4.97
N LEU A 242 -8.40 -7.12 -5.59
CA LEU A 242 -9.68 -6.50 -5.96
C LEU A 242 -10.50 -7.39 -6.88
N ARG A 243 -9.87 -8.04 -7.87
CA ARG A 243 -10.54 -9.03 -8.75
C ARG A 243 -11.05 -10.24 -7.95
N LEU A 244 -10.20 -10.79 -7.08
CA LEU A 244 -10.54 -11.97 -6.25
C LEU A 244 -11.70 -11.70 -5.30
N ILE A 245 -11.83 -10.49 -4.76
CA ILE A 245 -12.98 -10.12 -3.93
C ILE A 245 -14.24 -9.80 -4.74
N GLY A 246 -14.19 -9.88 -6.09
CA GLY A 246 -15.31 -9.63 -6.99
C GLY A 246 -15.54 -8.16 -7.35
N TYR A 247 -14.56 -7.27 -7.10
CA TYR A 247 -14.67 -5.86 -7.50
C TYR A 247 -14.50 -5.74 -9.02
N PRO A 248 -15.40 -5.02 -9.71
CA PRO A 248 -15.29 -4.81 -11.15
C PRO A 248 -14.14 -3.83 -11.45
N VAL A 249 -12.95 -4.36 -11.69
CA VAL A 249 -11.82 -3.56 -12.19
C VAL A 249 -12.00 -3.29 -13.68
N ALA A 250 -11.72 -2.04 -14.09
CA ALA A 250 -11.78 -1.64 -15.50
C ALA A 250 -10.69 -2.29 -16.34
#